data_736cb3924ddda4556dc1e1a9b14fd96d
#
_entry.id   736cb3924ddda4556dc1e1a9b14fd96d
#
_cell.length_a   1.000
_cell.length_b   1.000
_cell.length_c   1.000
_cell.angle_alpha   90.00
_cell.angle_beta   90.00
_cell.angle_gamma   90.00
#
_symmetry.space_group_name_H-M   'P 1'
#
loop_
_entity.id
_entity.type
_entity.pdbx_description
1 polymer ?
#
loop_
_entity_poly.entity_id
_entity_poly.type
_entity_poly.pdbx_seq_one_letter_code
_entity_poly.pdbx_strand_id
1 'polypeptide(L)'
;MVNQPAPDQLAATVKSHIQEAIGPQTKRVLVTGGTGFIGGRIASAFADAGHDVTVIGRNRYNCPANCSFVRVDIRNRLQLKQACANQHIVIHSAAKTSPFLSYQSLAPINVTGTENVIHACLTNQVERLVHISSTSVLFRYQDNLSIDDKAPFPKKFACGYAKTKAAAEELVLNAVKQQGLNAFVIRARAVFGPGDNSLVPRLLDAYDAGQLKQIGPGHNQTDLTHIDNLVYAVALATRRGRAGGVCTITGEQPVKLWKTIAAILKTTGREKPLRPIPYWLANFVATVSETTHRWMGWDEPKLTKYSVGLLAKNQAFSPASAKALLDYQPIVPIAQGIDSTLAQLATTDARPAETTVQLSLHTTGYTLQRYGNMEKGRSYFEKIRAHALIGVIQHPQHGLTLFDTGYSPRFGQATQALPFSLYRLITPATTSPNHTALEIIKRLGYQPSDVKRILLSHFHGDHTCGLKDFPEADIIATRDAWNSVKNKTGIGALRVAHLPATLPTDIADRLCLLDRFHSPGIGPFDRTFDLFGDRSIRLIRLPGHATGQFGVLLQTGPTEQKLLVADAVWTSNSIFSSLPPTTPFKIAAASSSTAIATQQQLIAFHTQFPAIKILPTHCPTVAVEQNFDQQFEV
;
A
#
# COMPACT_ATOMS: atom_id res chain seq x y z
N MET A 1 -3.73 -3.18 -41.74
CA MET A 1 -3.91 -2.43 -40.47
C MET A 1 -5.27 -2.85 -39.94
N VAL A 2 -5.30 -3.72 -38.94
CA VAL A 2 -6.54 -4.11 -38.27
C VAL A 2 -6.93 -2.90 -37.41
N ASN A 3 -8.13 -2.33 -37.64
CA ASN A 3 -8.67 -1.24 -36.84
C ASN A 3 -8.65 -1.67 -35.34
N GLN A 4 -7.76 -1.09 -34.56
CA GLN A 4 -7.78 -1.30 -33.11
C GLN A 4 -9.00 -0.56 -32.53
N PRO A 5 -9.84 -1.22 -31.71
CA PRO A 5 -10.98 -0.56 -31.10
C PRO A 5 -10.51 0.59 -30.18
N ALA A 6 -11.29 1.64 -30.09
CA ALA A 6 -11.02 2.74 -29.17
C ALA A 6 -10.93 2.22 -27.73
N PRO A 7 -10.12 2.84 -26.83
CA PRO A 7 -9.91 2.37 -25.46
C PRO A 7 -11.20 2.10 -24.68
N ASP A 8 -12.21 2.93 -24.84
CA ASP A 8 -13.51 2.77 -24.16
C ASP A 8 -14.31 1.57 -24.69
N GLN A 9 -14.21 1.27 -25.99
CA GLN A 9 -14.85 0.09 -26.59
C GLN A 9 -14.19 -1.20 -26.12
N LEU A 10 -12.85 -1.20 -25.96
CA LEU A 10 -12.14 -2.33 -25.42
C LEU A 10 -12.55 -2.61 -23.96
N ALA A 11 -12.62 -1.57 -23.13
CA ALA A 11 -13.03 -1.71 -21.72
C ALA A 11 -14.45 -2.28 -21.58
N ALA A 12 -15.38 -1.82 -22.42
CA ALA A 12 -16.75 -2.34 -22.44
C ALA A 12 -16.80 -3.81 -22.88
N THR A 13 -16.04 -4.18 -23.91
CA THR A 13 -15.95 -5.57 -24.41
C THR A 13 -15.35 -6.50 -23.36
N VAL A 14 -14.26 -6.09 -22.70
CA VAL A 14 -13.63 -6.84 -21.62
C VAL A 14 -14.59 -7.06 -20.46
N LYS A 15 -15.31 -5.99 -20.05
CA LYS A 15 -16.33 -6.07 -19.01
C LYS A 15 -17.43 -7.07 -19.36
N SER A 16 -17.93 -7.05 -20.61
CA SER A 16 -18.95 -7.98 -21.09
C SER A 16 -18.48 -9.43 -21.02
N HIS A 17 -17.27 -9.74 -21.50
CA HIS A 17 -16.72 -11.10 -21.42
C HIS A 17 -16.58 -11.60 -19.96
N ILE A 18 -16.12 -10.74 -19.06
CA ILE A 18 -16.00 -11.09 -17.65
C ILE A 18 -17.37 -11.34 -17.03
N GLN A 19 -18.36 -10.48 -17.27
CA GLN A 19 -19.73 -10.66 -16.78
C GLN A 19 -20.39 -11.92 -17.31
N GLU A 20 -20.23 -12.24 -18.60
CA GLU A 20 -20.71 -13.48 -19.19
C GLU A 20 -20.05 -14.70 -18.55
N ALA A 21 -18.74 -14.66 -18.32
CA ALA A 21 -18.00 -15.75 -17.65
C ALA A 21 -18.44 -15.96 -16.20
N ILE A 22 -18.74 -14.89 -15.47
CA ILE A 22 -19.27 -14.93 -14.11
C ILE A 22 -20.69 -15.52 -14.11
N GLY A 23 -21.53 -15.13 -15.06
CA GLY A 23 -22.91 -15.60 -15.24
C GLY A 23 -23.97 -14.83 -14.45
N PRO A 24 -25.25 -15.02 -14.78
CA PRO A 24 -26.33 -14.15 -14.31
C PRO A 24 -26.87 -14.52 -12.92
N GLN A 25 -26.57 -15.70 -12.41
CA GLN A 25 -27.11 -16.13 -11.11
C GLN A 25 -26.36 -15.45 -9.96
N THR A 26 -27.05 -14.62 -9.20
CA THR A 26 -26.47 -13.97 -8.01
C THR A 26 -25.97 -15.00 -7.00
N LYS A 27 -24.73 -14.91 -6.63
CA LYS A 27 -24.06 -15.75 -5.61
C LYS A 27 -23.46 -14.86 -4.52
N ARG A 28 -23.32 -15.42 -3.32
CA ARG A 28 -22.51 -14.83 -2.25
C ARG A 28 -21.07 -15.31 -2.44
N VAL A 29 -20.16 -14.34 -2.61
CA VAL A 29 -18.75 -14.59 -2.94
C VAL A 29 -17.86 -13.98 -1.88
N LEU A 30 -17.01 -14.78 -1.27
CA LEU A 30 -16.01 -14.29 -0.32
C LEU A 30 -14.65 -14.27 -1.00
N VAL A 31 -14.00 -13.09 -0.94
CA VAL A 31 -12.64 -12.90 -1.49
C VAL A 31 -11.67 -12.63 -0.36
N THR A 32 -10.74 -13.55 -0.11
CA THR A 32 -9.63 -13.30 0.82
C THR A 32 -8.55 -12.50 0.11
N GLY A 33 -7.95 -11.53 0.82
CA GLY A 33 -6.98 -10.63 0.19
C GLY A 33 -7.61 -9.67 -0.84
N GLY A 34 -8.92 -9.44 -0.76
CA GLY A 34 -9.66 -8.56 -1.66
C GLY A 34 -9.33 -7.07 -1.50
N THR A 35 -8.47 -6.69 -0.57
CA THR A 35 -7.89 -5.34 -0.48
C THR A 35 -6.54 -5.21 -1.21
N GLY A 36 -6.03 -6.30 -1.82
CA GLY A 36 -4.84 -6.30 -2.66
C GLY A 36 -5.16 -6.12 -4.14
N PHE A 37 -4.15 -5.89 -4.97
CA PHE A 37 -4.28 -5.66 -6.42
C PHE A 37 -5.12 -6.73 -7.13
N ILE A 38 -4.73 -8.00 -7.01
CA ILE A 38 -5.44 -9.11 -7.68
C ILE A 38 -6.81 -9.35 -7.05
N GLY A 39 -6.87 -9.51 -5.73
CA GLY A 39 -8.12 -9.81 -5.04
C GLY A 39 -9.14 -8.68 -5.13
N GLY A 40 -8.71 -7.42 -5.08
CA GLY A 40 -9.57 -6.24 -5.22
C GLY A 40 -10.20 -6.16 -6.61
N ARG A 41 -9.41 -6.41 -7.67
CA ARG A 41 -9.93 -6.41 -9.05
C ARG A 41 -10.92 -7.56 -9.29
N ILE A 42 -10.66 -8.75 -8.71
CA ILE A 42 -11.60 -9.87 -8.75
C ILE A 42 -12.89 -9.50 -8.00
N ALA A 43 -12.78 -8.99 -6.77
CA ALA A 43 -13.94 -8.63 -5.95
C ALA A 43 -14.83 -7.59 -6.65
N SER A 44 -14.22 -6.51 -7.18
CA SER A 44 -14.94 -5.48 -7.94
C SER A 44 -15.67 -6.07 -9.16
N ALA A 45 -15.01 -6.93 -9.94
CA ALA A 45 -15.60 -7.51 -11.14
C ALA A 45 -16.82 -8.40 -10.83
N PHE A 46 -16.76 -9.19 -9.76
CA PHE A 46 -17.89 -10.00 -9.32
C PHE A 46 -19.05 -9.16 -8.77
N ALA A 47 -18.75 -8.09 -8.02
CA ALA A 47 -19.76 -7.15 -7.54
C ALA A 47 -20.41 -6.37 -8.71
N ASP A 48 -19.63 -5.93 -9.69
CA ASP A 48 -20.13 -5.28 -10.91
C ASP A 48 -21.01 -6.19 -11.77
N ALA A 49 -20.84 -7.51 -11.64
CA ALA A 49 -21.68 -8.53 -12.27
C ALA A 49 -22.94 -8.87 -11.47
N GLY A 50 -23.21 -8.18 -10.34
CA GLY A 50 -24.43 -8.34 -9.54
C GLY A 50 -24.35 -9.43 -8.46
N HIS A 51 -23.14 -9.87 -8.07
CA HIS A 51 -22.95 -10.78 -6.95
C HIS A 51 -22.85 -10.02 -5.62
N ASP A 52 -23.26 -10.69 -4.53
CA ASP A 52 -23.01 -10.21 -3.17
C ASP A 52 -21.59 -10.58 -2.75
N VAL A 53 -20.69 -9.59 -2.77
CA VAL A 53 -19.26 -9.83 -2.54
C VAL A 53 -18.83 -9.34 -1.17
N THR A 54 -18.30 -10.25 -0.37
CA THR A 54 -17.65 -9.98 0.90
C THR A 54 -16.13 -10.09 0.74
N VAL A 55 -15.45 -9.00 0.99
CA VAL A 55 -13.98 -8.93 1.06
C VAL A 55 -13.53 -9.14 2.50
N ILE A 56 -12.58 -10.04 2.74
CA ILE A 56 -11.94 -10.17 4.04
C ILE A 56 -10.47 -9.79 3.98
N GLY A 57 -10.02 -9.11 5.03
CA GLY A 57 -8.66 -8.65 5.20
C GLY A 57 -8.41 -8.06 6.58
N ARG A 58 -7.18 -7.68 6.91
CA ARG A 58 -6.81 -7.09 8.20
C ARG A 58 -7.23 -5.63 8.32
N ASN A 59 -7.32 -4.92 7.22
CA ASN A 59 -7.75 -3.52 7.14
C ASN A 59 -8.69 -3.31 5.95
N ARG A 60 -9.54 -2.30 6.04
CA ARG A 60 -10.53 -1.97 5.01
C ARG A 60 -9.91 -1.18 3.83
N TYR A 61 -8.72 -0.68 4.00
CA TYR A 61 -8.04 0.13 3.00
C TYR A 61 -7.98 -0.62 1.65
N ASN A 62 -8.30 0.05 0.55
CA ASN A 62 -8.44 -0.55 -0.80
C ASN A 62 -9.55 -1.63 -0.94
N CYS A 63 -10.50 -1.73 -0.03
CA CYS A 63 -11.70 -2.51 -0.30
C CYS A 63 -12.51 -1.81 -1.40
N PRO A 64 -12.90 -2.49 -2.49
CA PRO A 64 -13.75 -1.90 -3.51
C PRO A 64 -15.06 -1.36 -2.90
N ALA A 65 -15.52 -0.19 -3.38
CA ALA A 65 -16.66 0.51 -2.81
C ALA A 65 -17.98 -0.29 -2.93
N ASN A 66 -18.08 -1.11 -3.97
CA ASN A 66 -19.23 -1.98 -4.26
C ASN A 66 -19.19 -3.35 -3.53
N CYS A 67 -18.27 -3.53 -2.56
CA CYS A 67 -18.10 -4.76 -1.80
C CYS A 67 -18.30 -4.52 -0.31
N SER A 68 -18.86 -5.52 0.38
CA SER A 68 -18.88 -5.57 1.85
C SER A 68 -17.49 -5.93 2.39
N PHE A 69 -17.11 -5.39 3.55
CA PHE A 69 -15.83 -5.71 4.19
C PHE A 69 -16.03 -6.29 5.58
N VAL A 70 -15.32 -7.38 5.87
CA VAL A 70 -15.23 -7.97 7.21
C VAL A 70 -13.76 -8.08 7.61
N ARG A 71 -13.42 -7.56 8.79
CA ARG A 71 -12.04 -7.64 9.32
C ARG A 71 -11.76 -9.06 9.81
N VAL A 72 -10.95 -9.79 9.07
CA VAL A 72 -10.56 -11.18 9.39
C VAL A 72 -9.09 -11.37 9.04
N ASP A 73 -8.32 -11.93 9.98
CA ASP A 73 -7.02 -12.51 9.65
C ASP A 73 -7.21 -13.99 9.30
N ILE A 74 -6.72 -14.42 8.13
CA ILE A 74 -6.85 -15.83 7.69
C ILE A 74 -6.13 -16.82 8.61
N ARG A 75 -5.24 -16.36 9.51
CA ARG A 75 -4.63 -17.17 10.57
C ARG A 75 -5.62 -17.47 11.71
N ASN A 76 -6.68 -16.67 11.85
CA ASN A 76 -7.72 -16.90 12.86
C ASN A 76 -8.81 -17.83 12.30
N ARG A 77 -8.70 -19.11 12.65
CA ARG A 77 -9.58 -20.19 12.14
C ARG A 77 -11.06 -19.96 12.48
N LEU A 78 -11.35 -19.43 13.68
CA LEU A 78 -12.73 -19.19 14.11
C LEU A 78 -13.39 -18.06 13.33
N GLN A 79 -12.73 -16.91 13.24
CA GLN A 79 -13.23 -15.77 12.47
C GLN A 79 -13.41 -16.13 10.99
N LEU A 80 -12.46 -16.88 10.42
CA LEU A 80 -12.54 -17.31 9.02
C LEU A 80 -13.70 -18.27 8.79
N LYS A 81 -13.94 -19.24 9.70
CA LYS A 81 -15.11 -20.11 9.65
C LYS A 81 -16.42 -19.30 9.67
N GLN A 82 -16.53 -18.30 10.53
CA GLN A 82 -17.68 -17.40 10.59
C GLN A 82 -17.88 -16.59 9.30
N ALA A 83 -16.80 -16.05 8.75
CA ALA A 83 -16.85 -15.27 7.50
C ALA A 83 -17.25 -16.13 6.29
N CYS A 84 -16.90 -17.41 6.26
CA CYS A 84 -17.28 -18.34 5.21
C CYS A 84 -18.72 -18.90 5.36
N ALA A 85 -19.42 -18.60 6.48
CA ALA A 85 -20.80 -19.03 6.65
C ALA A 85 -21.70 -18.47 5.56
N ASN A 86 -22.53 -19.35 4.98
CA ASN A 86 -23.46 -19.01 3.90
C ASN A 86 -22.80 -18.50 2.60
N GLN A 87 -21.51 -18.63 2.40
CA GLN A 87 -20.86 -18.28 1.14
C GLN A 87 -20.99 -19.42 0.13
N HIS A 88 -21.31 -19.09 -1.13
CA HIS A 88 -21.35 -20.08 -2.21
C HIS A 88 -19.96 -20.29 -2.82
N ILE A 89 -19.22 -19.21 -3.01
CA ILE A 89 -17.91 -19.23 -3.66
C ILE A 89 -16.89 -18.56 -2.72
N VAL A 90 -15.72 -19.18 -2.59
CA VAL A 90 -14.56 -18.58 -1.93
C VAL A 90 -13.43 -18.44 -2.94
N ILE A 91 -12.92 -17.22 -3.10
CA ILE A 91 -11.73 -16.93 -3.92
C ILE A 91 -10.58 -16.60 -2.98
N HIS A 92 -9.61 -17.51 -2.90
CA HIS A 92 -8.48 -17.37 -1.98
C HIS A 92 -7.28 -16.75 -2.68
N SER A 93 -7.17 -15.42 -2.57
CA SER A 93 -6.07 -14.61 -3.13
C SER A 93 -5.10 -14.08 -2.05
N ALA A 94 -5.43 -14.21 -0.77
CA ALA A 94 -4.58 -13.73 0.31
C ALA A 94 -3.26 -14.49 0.37
N ALA A 95 -2.15 -13.78 0.27
CA ALA A 95 -0.81 -14.31 0.47
C ALA A 95 0.16 -13.20 0.86
N LYS A 96 1.20 -13.55 1.62
CA LYS A 96 2.37 -12.68 1.82
C LYS A 96 3.41 -13.00 0.75
N THR A 97 3.73 -12.00 -0.07
CA THR A 97 4.69 -12.14 -1.18
C THR A 97 6.03 -11.54 -0.76
N SER A 98 7.11 -12.32 -0.81
CA SER A 98 8.49 -11.84 -0.69
C SER A 98 9.44 -12.91 -1.18
N PRO A 99 10.30 -12.61 -2.14
CA PRO A 99 11.34 -13.54 -2.57
C PRO A 99 12.49 -13.68 -1.57
N PHE A 100 12.57 -12.80 -0.57
CA PHE A 100 13.65 -12.74 0.41
C PHE A 100 13.33 -13.43 1.72
N LEU A 101 12.08 -13.36 2.18
CA LEU A 101 11.67 -13.93 3.46
C LEU A 101 11.79 -15.46 3.47
N SER A 102 12.11 -16.01 4.64
CA SER A 102 12.22 -17.45 4.84
C SER A 102 10.85 -18.15 4.74
N TYR A 103 10.88 -19.47 4.54
CA TYR A 103 9.67 -20.30 4.60
C TYR A 103 8.92 -20.10 5.92
N GLN A 104 9.64 -20.13 7.06
CA GLN A 104 9.06 -19.99 8.39
C GLN A 104 8.33 -18.66 8.60
N SER A 105 8.86 -17.58 8.02
CA SER A 105 8.23 -16.25 8.11
C SER A 105 6.97 -16.10 7.24
N LEU A 106 6.84 -16.91 6.19
CA LEU A 106 5.74 -16.85 5.22
C LEU A 106 4.66 -17.92 5.49
N ALA A 107 5.05 -19.07 6.04
CA ALA A 107 4.18 -20.23 6.26
C ALA A 107 2.93 -19.92 7.11
N PRO A 108 2.98 -19.12 8.18
CA PRO A 108 1.77 -18.81 8.95
C PRO A 108 0.64 -18.20 8.13
N ILE A 109 0.98 -17.37 7.12
CA ILE A 109 -0.01 -16.76 6.24
C ILE A 109 -0.31 -17.67 5.04
N ASN A 110 0.73 -18.10 4.32
CA ASN A 110 0.55 -18.77 3.04
C ASN A 110 0.15 -20.25 3.16
N VAL A 111 0.56 -20.93 4.23
CA VAL A 111 0.29 -22.35 4.44
C VAL A 111 -0.83 -22.54 5.47
N THR A 112 -0.62 -22.10 6.73
CA THR A 112 -1.64 -22.23 7.78
C THR A 112 -2.90 -21.44 7.44
N GLY A 113 -2.75 -20.21 6.86
CA GLY A 113 -3.89 -19.45 6.36
C GLY A 113 -4.69 -20.19 5.31
N THR A 114 -4.02 -20.86 4.34
CA THR A 114 -4.69 -21.68 3.32
C THR A 114 -5.38 -22.92 3.93
N GLU A 115 -4.72 -23.57 4.90
CA GLU A 115 -5.33 -24.70 5.65
C GLU A 115 -6.62 -24.27 6.37
N ASN A 116 -6.62 -23.09 7.00
CA ASN A 116 -7.81 -22.53 7.63
C ASN A 116 -8.93 -22.22 6.60
N VAL A 117 -8.58 -21.72 5.40
CA VAL A 117 -9.55 -21.51 4.32
C VAL A 117 -10.17 -22.83 3.87
N ILE A 118 -9.36 -23.86 3.65
CA ILE A 118 -9.83 -25.21 3.30
C ILE A 118 -10.81 -25.71 4.35
N HIS A 119 -10.43 -25.64 5.64
CA HIS A 119 -11.29 -26.07 6.73
C HIS A 119 -12.60 -25.27 6.79
N ALA A 120 -12.54 -23.95 6.61
CA ALA A 120 -13.75 -23.11 6.59
C ALA A 120 -14.69 -23.46 5.43
N CYS A 121 -14.14 -23.71 4.23
CA CYS A 121 -14.91 -24.15 3.06
C CYS A 121 -15.60 -25.50 3.29
N LEU A 122 -14.89 -26.48 3.82
CA LEU A 122 -15.45 -27.81 4.10
C LEU A 122 -16.53 -27.74 5.18
N THR A 123 -16.28 -27.02 6.28
CA THR A 123 -17.24 -26.91 7.39
C THR A 123 -18.53 -26.22 6.98
N ASN A 124 -18.45 -25.21 6.10
CA ASN A 124 -19.61 -24.44 5.63
C ASN A 124 -20.16 -24.94 4.29
N GLN A 125 -19.69 -26.08 3.78
CA GLN A 125 -20.13 -26.67 2.52
C GLN A 125 -20.10 -25.68 1.34
N VAL A 126 -19.02 -24.90 1.24
CA VAL A 126 -18.82 -23.93 0.15
C VAL A 126 -18.84 -24.68 -1.19
N GLU A 127 -19.66 -24.19 -2.13
CA GLU A 127 -19.86 -24.85 -3.44
C GLU A 127 -18.57 -24.88 -4.27
N ARG A 128 -17.73 -23.84 -4.15
CA ARG A 128 -16.52 -23.68 -4.96
C ARG A 128 -15.43 -22.89 -4.23
N LEU A 129 -14.20 -23.44 -4.20
CA LEU A 129 -12.99 -22.73 -3.85
C LEU A 129 -12.13 -22.50 -5.10
N VAL A 130 -11.75 -21.25 -5.39
CA VAL A 130 -10.69 -20.94 -6.38
C VAL A 130 -9.47 -20.47 -5.63
N HIS A 131 -8.37 -21.22 -5.70
CA HIS A 131 -7.10 -20.88 -5.05
C HIS A 131 -6.15 -20.21 -6.04
N ILE A 132 -5.72 -18.98 -5.74
CA ILE A 132 -4.71 -18.28 -6.54
C ILE A 132 -3.32 -18.72 -6.08
N SER A 133 -2.69 -19.57 -6.85
CA SER A 133 -1.30 -19.99 -6.72
C SER A 133 -0.36 -19.07 -7.52
N SER A 134 0.83 -19.51 -7.82
CA SER A 134 1.85 -18.74 -8.55
C SER A 134 2.71 -19.67 -9.41
N THR A 135 3.13 -19.22 -10.56
CA THR A 135 4.11 -19.92 -11.39
C THR A 135 5.49 -20.08 -10.74
N SER A 136 5.75 -19.36 -9.64
CA SER A 136 6.98 -19.51 -8.84
C SER A 136 7.18 -20.94 -8.33
N VAL A 137 6.09 -21.73 -8.19
CA VAL A 137 6.14 -23.12 -7.73
C VAL A 137 6.87 -24.06 -8.70
N LEU A 138 6.90 -23.68 -9.99
CA LEU A 138 7.61 -24.43 -11.06
C LEU A 138 8.93 -23.79 -11.47
N PHE A 139 9.30 -22.65 -10.86
CA PHE A 139 10.49 -21.92 -11.27
C PHE A 139 11.78 -22.71 -11.03
N ARG A 140 12.62 -22.74 -12.08
CA ARG A 140 13.98 -23.26 -12.03
C ARG A 140 14.92 -22.22 -12.65
N TYR A 141 16.18 -22.18 -12.20
CA TYR A 141 17.20 -21.28 -12.78
C TYR A 141 17.73 -21.79 -14.15
N GLN A 142 16.82 -22.28 -14.98
CA GLN A 142 17.08 -22.84 -16.30
C GLN A 142 16.14 -22.21 -17.33
N ASP A 143 16.59 -22.15 -18.58
CA ASP A 143 15.77 -21.70 -19.69
C ASP A 143 14.74 -22.76 -20.05
N ASN A 144 13.47 -22.36 -20.13
CA ASN A 144 12.37 -23.22 -20.58
C ASN A 144 11.24 -22.37 -21.20
N LEU A 145 10.89 -22.66 -22.43
CA LEU A 145 9.87 -21.96 -23.20
C LEU A 145 8.54 -22.72 -23.31
N SER A 146 8.40 -23.86 -22.65
CA SER A 146 7.15 -24.63 -22.64
C SER A 146 7.02 -25.42 -21.34
N ILE A 147 6.84 -24.70 -20.23
CA ILE A 147 6.68 -25.30 -18.91
C ILE A 147 5.24 -25.83 -18.81
N ASP A 148 5.12 -27.15 -18.62
CA ASP A 148 3.82 -27.82 -18.45
C ASP A 148 3.33 -27.69 -16.99
N ASP A 149 2.04 -27.48 -16.81
CA ASP A 149 1.39 -27.44 -15.48
C ASP A 149 1.50 -28.76 -14.72
N LYS A 150 1.65 -29.88 -15.42
CA LYS A 150 1.85 -31.21 -14.84
C LYS A 150 3.31 -31.48 -14.43
N ALA A 151 4.24 -30.54 -14.73
CA ALA A 151 5.62 -30.71 -14.33
C ALA A 151 5.74 -30.84 -12.80
N PRO A 152 6.60 -31.75 -12.29
CA PRO A 152 6.80 -31.90 -10.85
C PRO A 152 7.45 -30.65 -10.26
N PHE A 153 7.16 -30.37 -9.01
CA PHE A 153 7.81 -29.29 -8.28
C PHE A 153 9.34 -29.51 -8.22
N PRO A 154 10.13 -28.43 -8.20
CA PRO A 154 11.58 -28.54 -8.12
C PRO A 154 11.99 -29.16 -6.76
N LYS A 155 13.01 -30.02 -6.75
CA LYS A 155 13.58 -30.57 -5.50
C LYS A 155 14.04 -29.47 -4.55
N LYS A 156 14.54 -28.35 -5.09
CA LYS A 156 14.96 -27.17 -4.35
C LYS A 156 14.24 -25.93 -4.90
N PHE A 157 13.38 -25.34 -4.11
CA PHE A 157 12.65 -24.12 -4.47
C PHE A 157 13.59 -22.90 -4.52
N ALA A 158 13.31 -21.99 -5.43
CA ALA A 158 14.13 -20.79 -5.64
C ALA A 158 14.11 -19.82 -4.45
N CYS A 159 13.00 -19.77 -3.70
CA CYS A 159 12.83 -18.90 -2.53
C CYS A 159 11.76 -19.45 -1.58
N GLY A 160 11.69 -18.88 -0.36
CA GLY A 160 10.70 -19.26 0.65
C GLY A 160 9.26 -19.08 0.17
N TYR A 161 8.99 -18.04 -0.62
CA TYR A 161 7.68 -17.79 -1.22
C TYR A 161 7.23 -18.93 -2.14
N ALA A 162 8.08 -19.33 -3.08
CA ALA A 162 7.80 -20.45 -3.99
C ALA A 162 7.49 -21.73 -3.22
N LYS A 163 8.28 -22.04 -2.17
CA LYS A 163 8.06 -23.21 -1.32
C LYS A 163 6.72 -23.15 -0.56
N THR A 164 6.33 -21.98 -0.03
CA THR A 164 5.05 -21.84 0.69
C THR A 164 3.85 -21.92 -0.25
N LYS A 165 3.96 -21.39 -1.48
CA LYS A 165 2.87 -21.50 -2.47
C LYS A 165 2.70 -22.93 -2.96
N ALA A 166 3.78 -23.69 -3.13
CA ALA A 166 3.70 -25.11 -3.46
C ALA A 166 3.04 -25.91 -2.34
N ALA A 167 3.46 -25.70 -1.08
CA ALA A 167 2.85 -26.37 0.06
C ALA A 167 1.34 -26.05 0.19
N ALA A 168 0.95 -24.79 -0.02
CA ALA A 168 -0.46 -24.38 -0.02
C ALA A 168 -1.27 -25.05 -1.15
N GLU A 169 -0.70 -25.15 -2.35
CA GLU A 169 -1.31 -25.85 -3.49
C GLU A 169 -1.50 -27.34 -3.22
N GLU A 170 -0.49 -27.99 -2.64
CA GLU A 170 -0.57 -29.40 -2.22
C GLU A 170 -1.68 -29.62 -1.18
N LEU A 171 -1.84 -28.73 -0.19
CA LEU A 171 -2.93 -28.80 0.78
C LEU A 171 -4.30 -28.76 0.11
N VAL A 172 -4.51 -27.84 -0.84
CA VAL A 172 -5.76 -27.71 -1.60
C VAL A 172 -6.03 -29.00 -2.39
N LEU A 173 -5.04 -29.49 -3.14
CA LEU A 173 -5.20 -30.70 -3.97
C LEU A 173 -5.41 -31.97 -3.13
N ASN A 174 -4.78 -32.09 -1.97
CA ASN A 174 -4.99 -33.18 -1.02
C ASN A 174 -6.40 -33.10 -0.43
N ALA A 175 -6.91 -31.93 -0.09
CA ALA A 175 -8.28 -31.76 0.39
C ALA A 175 -9.32 -32.13 -0.69
N VAL A 176 -9.05 -31.85 -1.96
CA VAL A 176 -9.90 -32.35 -3.08
C VAL A 176 -9.94 -33.87 -3.09
N LYS A 177 -8.77 -34.51 -3.04
CA LYS A 177 -8.67 -35.99 -3.15
C LYS A 177 -9.23 -36.72 -1.93
N GLN A 178 -8.97 -36.24 -0.73
CA GLN A 178 -9.23 -36.96 0.52
C GLN A 178 -10.52 -36.53 1.22
N GLN A 179 -10.97 -35.28 1.00
CA GLN A 179 -12.08 -34.69 1.75
C GLN A 179 -13.21 -34.20 0.83
N GLY A 180 -13.09 -34.39 -0.50
CA GLY A 180 -14.13 -34.03 -1.46
C GLY A 180 -14.27 -32.49 -1.67
N LEU A 181 -13.27 -31.68 -1.32
CA LEU A 181 -13.31 -30.26 -1.54
C LEU A 181 -13.45 -29.94 -3.02
N ASN A 182 -14.45 -29.15 -3.40
CA ASN A 182 -14.59 -28.67 -4.77
C ASN A 182 -13.71 -27.45 -5.02
N ALA A 183 -12.43 -27.68 -5.32
CA ALA A 183 -11.47 -26.59 -5.52
C ALA A 183 -10.80 -26.64 -6.88
N PHE A 184 -10.44 -25.46 -7.39
CA PHE A 184 -9.64 -25.24 -8.60
C PHE A 184 -8.45 -24.35 -8.30
N VAL A 185 -7.29 -24.63 -8.89
CA VAL A 185 -6.05 -23.89 -8.67
C VAL A 185 -5.65 -23.12 -9.91
N ILE A 186 -5.41 -21.81 -9.77
CA ILE A 186 -4.89 -20.95 -10.81
C ILE A 186 -3.48 -20.49 -10.44
N ARG A 187 -2.49 -20.80 -11.27
CA ARG A 187 -1.13 -20.28 -11.15
C ARG A 187 -1.03 -18.98 -11.94
N ALA A 188 -0.99 -17.86 -11.22
CA ALA A 188 -0.84 -16.53 -11.83
C ALA A 188 0.62 -16.26 -12.23
N ARG A 189 0.84 -15.68 -13.42
CA ARG A 189 2.17 -15.33 -13.95
C ARG A 189 2.31 -13.84 -14.18
N ALA A 190 3.25 -13.19 -13.47
CA ALA A 190 3.67 -11.79 -13.72
C ALA A 190 2.49 -10.86 -14.06
N VAL A 191 1.54 -10.76 -13.12
CA VAL A 191 0.30 -10.01 -13.33
C VAL A 191 0.56 -8.51 -13.31
N PHE A 192 0.08 -7.80 -14.33
CA PHE A 192 0.17 -6.36 -14.49
C PHE A 192 -1.17 -5.78 -14.96
N GLY A 193 -1.34 -4.48 -14.89
CA GLY A 193 -2.56 -3.82 -15.36
C GLY A 193 -2.89 -2.57 -14.55
N PRO A 194 -4.01 -1.91 -14.83
CA PRO A 194 -4.50 -0.81 -14.04
C PRO A 194 -4.62 -1.17 -12.56
N GLY A 195 -4.05 -0.33 -11.67
CA GLY A 195 -3.95 -0.61 -10.23
C GLY A 195 -2.74 -1.45 -9.81
N ASP A 196 -1.86 -1.86 -10.75
CA ASP A 196 -0.60 -2.53 -10.39
C ASP A 196 0.29 -1.60 -9.56
N ASN A 197 0.63 -2.06 -8.37
CA ASN A 197 1.54 -1.39 -7.45
C ASN A 197 2.88 -2.14 -7.27
N SER A 198 3.12 -3.17 -8.06
CA SER A 198 4.22 -4.10 -7.84
C SER A 198 5.17 -4.26 -9.02
N LEU A 199 4.70 -4.53 -10.23
CA LEU A 199 5.55 -4.89 -11.36
C LEU A 199 6.05 -3.63 -12.10
N VAL A 200 5.13 -2.91 -12.77
CA VAL A 200 5.49 -1.74 -13.60
C VAL A 200 6.02 -0.58 -12.75
N PRO A 201 5.40 -0.20 -11.62
CA PRO A 201 5.96 0.85 -10.77
C PRO A 201 7.35 0.53 -10.23
N ARG A 202 7.62 -0.72 -9.83
CA ARG A 202 8.97 -1.14 -9.37
C ARG A 202 10.04 -1.02 -10.45
N LEU A 203 9.65 -1.34 -11.67
CA LEU A 203 10.53 -1.20 -12.82
C LEU A 203 10.93 0.28 -13.04
N LEU A 204 9.94 1.17 -13.04
CA LEU A 204 10.15 2.61 -13.21
C LEU A 204 11.00 3.21 -12.08
N ASP A 205 10.69 2.87 -10.82
CA ASP A 205 11.47 3.31 -9.66
C ASP A 205 12.93 2.84 -9.71
N ALA A 206 13.15 1.58 -10.11
CA ALA A 206 14.51 1.04 -10.24
C ALA A 206 15.30 1.74 -11.34
N TYR A 207 14.63 2.14 -12.42
CA TYR A 207 15.24 2.93 -13.49
C TYR A 207 15.58 4.34 -13.02
N ASP A 208 14.63 5.05 -12.42
CA ASP A 208 14.80 6.42 -11.94
C ASP A 208 15.91 6.52 -10.87
N ALA A 209 16.06 5.47 -10.04
CA ALA A 209 17.16 5.32 -9.10
C ALA A 209 18.50 4.90 -9.74
N GLY A 210 18.57 4.71 -11.06
CA GLY A 210 19.78 4.25 -11.77
C GLY A 210 20.20 2.80 -11.46
N GLN A 211 19.31 2.02 -10.85
CA GLN A 211 19.57 0.66 -10.37
C GLN A 211 19.13 -0.43 -11.37
N LEU A 212 18.23 -0.10 -12.30
CA LEU A 212 17.81 -1.03 -13.33
C LEU A 212 18.96 -1.29 -14.32
N LYS A 213 19.36 -2.55 -14.42
CA LYS A 213 20.39 -3.00 -15.38
C LYS A 213 19.81 -4.14 -16.21
N GLN A 214 20.14 -4.20 -17.50
CA GLN A 214 19.81 -5.35 -18.31
C GLN A 214 20.65 -6.55 -17.86
N ILE A 215 20.03 -7.68 -17.55
CA ILE A 215 20.75 -8.89 -17.12
C ILE A 215 20.90 -9.83 -18.31
N GLY A 216 22.14 -10.11 -18.67
CA GLY A 216 22.49 -10.94 -19.82
C GLY A 216 22.28 -10.22 -21.16
N PRO A 217 22.22 -10.97 -22.29
CA PRO A 217 22.14 -10.41 -23.65
C PRO A 217 20.79 -9.76 -23.99
N GLY A 218 19.76 -9.92 -23.13
CA GLY A 218 18.46 -9.28 -23.33
C GLY A 218 17.51 -9.98 -24.30
N HIS A 219 17.78 -11.24 -24.67
CA HIS A 219 16.95 -11.99 -25.61
C HIS A 219 15.94 -12.92 -24.95
N ASN A 220 15.94 -12.98 -23.62
CA ASN A 220 15.06 -13.86 -22.86
C ASN A 220 13.58 -13.50 -23.04
N GLN A 221 12.77 -14.56 -23.07
CA GLN A 221 11.32 -14.49 -23.20
C GLN A 221 10.63 -14.86 -21.90
N THR A 222 9.49 -14.22 -21.64
CA THR A 222 8.66 -14.49 -20.47
C THR A 222 7.19 -14.25 -20.79
N ASP A 223 6.31 -14.90 -20.02
CA ASP A 223 4.90 -14.59 -20.06
C ASP A 223 4.56 -13.43 -19.14
N LEU A 224 3.61 -12.63 -19.58
CA LEU A 224 2.94 -11.58 -18.82
C LEU A 224 1.43 -11.85 -18.84
N THR A 225 0.74 -11.49 -17.78
CA THR A 225 -0.72 -11.66 -17.68
C THR A 225 -1.37 -10.33 -17.33
N HIS A 226 -2.25 -9.82 -18.20
CA HIS A 226 -3.07 -8.67 -17.83
C HIS A 226 -4.03 -9.04 -16.72
N ILE A 227 -4.28 -8.13 -15.78
CA ILE A 227 -5.14 -8.37 -14.62
C ILE A 227 -6.54 -8.86 -15.01
N ASP A 228 -7.14 -8.29 -16.05
CA ASP A 228 -8.48 -8.68 -16.51
C ASP A 228 -8.48 -10.07 -17.17
N ASN A 229 -7.39 -10.50 -17.77
CA ASN A 229 -7.21 -11.89 -18.23
C ASN A 229 -7.23 -12.87 -17.05
N LEU A 230 -6.61 -12.49 -15.93
CA LEU A 230 -6.64 -13.31 -14.71
C LEU A 230 -8.05 -13.33 -14.09
N VAL A 231 -8.74 -12.17 -14.02
CA VAL A 231 -10.12 -12.08 -13.54
C VAL A 231 -11.05 -12.95 -14.38
N TYR A 232 -10.93 -12.89 -15.71
CA TYR A 232 -11.68 -13.73 -16.64
C TYR A 232 -11.44 -15.21 -16.40
N ALA A 233 -10.20 -15.62 -16.21
CA ALA A 233 -9.86 -17.01 -15.90
C ALA A 233 -10.44 -17.47 -14.54
N VAL A 234 -10.44 -16.59 -13.53
CA VAL A 234 -11.07 -16.87 -12.23
C VAL A 234 -12.59 -17.06 -12.41
N ALA A 235 -13.24 -16.20 -13.19
CA ALA A 235 -14.66 -16.33 -13.49
C ALA A 235 -14.98 -17.66 -14.18
N LEU A 236 -14.20 -18.05 -15.18
CA LEU A 236 -14.34 -19.36 -15.83
C LEU A 236 -14.13 -20.52 -14.83
N ALA A 237 -13.13 -20.42 -13.95
CA ALA A 237 -12.85 -21.46 -12.95
C ALA A 237 -13.98 -21.64 -11.93
N THR A 238 -14.71 -20.57 -11.60
CA THR A 238 -15.89 -20.70 -10.71
C THR A 238 -17.02 -21.52 -11.33
N ARG A 239 -17.18 -21.48 -12.65
CA ARG A 239 -18.29 -22.16 -13.37
C ARG A 239 -17.89 -23.47 -14.04
N ARG A 240 -16.76 -23.48 -14.75
CA ARG A 240 -16.34 -24.58 -15.62
C ARG A 240 -15.24 -25.44 -15.02
N GLY A 241 -14.49 -24.93 -14.04
CA GLY A 241 -13.35 -25.64 -13.47
C GLY A 241 -13.74 -26.97 -12.83
N ARG A 242 -13.06 -28.05 -13.18
CA ARG A 242 -13.24 -29.35 -12.51
C ARG A 242 -12.49 -29.38 -11.19
N ALA A 243 -13.03 -30.02 -10.18
CA ALA A 243 -12.34 -30.19 -8.90
C ALA A 243 -10.96 -30.84 -9.10
N GLY A 244 -9.93 -30.28 -8.48
CA GLY A 244 -8.54 -30.71 -8.64
C GLY A 244 -7.84 -30.21 -9.91
N GLY A 245 -8.52 -29.42 -10.75
CA GLY A 245 -7.89 -28.81 -11.92
C GLY A 245 -6.85 -27.76 -11.51
N VAL A 246 -5.74 -27.76 -12.25
CA VAL A 246 -4.63 -26.79 -12.10
C VAL A 246 -4.28 -26.24 -13.46
N CYS A 247 -4.22 -24.93 -13.60
CA CYS A 247 -3.70 -24.31 -14.82
C CYS A 247 -2.97 -23.01 -14.56
N THR A 248 -1.99 -22.73 -15.41
CA THR A 248 -1.28 -21.44 -15.46
C THR A 248 -2.01 -20.49 -16.41
N ILE A 249 -2.20 -19.27 -15.97
CA ILE A 249 -2.79 -18.21 -16.77
C ILE A 249 -1.70 -17.26 -17.26
N THR A 250 -1.68 -17.07 -18.58
CA THR A 250 -0.74 -16.21 -19.31
C THR A 250 -1.50 -15.31 -20.30
N GLY A 251 -0.78 -14.38 -20.92
CA GLY A 251 -1.28 -13.67 -22.10
C GLY A 251 -1.23 -14.54 -23.37
N GLU A 252 -1.32 -13.89 -24.53
CA GLU A 252 -1.41 -14.56 -25.84
C GLU A 252 -0.14 -15.34 -26.20
N GLN A 253 1.01 -14.71 -26.01
CA GLN A 253 2.33 -15.24 -26.37
C GLN A 253 3.40 -14.71 -25.42
N PRO A 254 4.52 -15.45 -25.24
CA PRO A 254 5.67 -14.96 -24.53
C PRO A 254 6.25 -13.70 -25.18
N VAL A 255 6.64 -12.72 -24.38
CA VAL A 255 7.24 -11.47 -24.83
C VAL A 255 8.76 -11.47 -24.64
N LYS A 256 9.49 -10.75 -25.49
CA LYS A 256 10.91 -10.45 -25.27
C LYS A 256 11.00 -9.43 -24.13
N LEU A 257 11.36 -9.89 -22.93
CA LEU A 257 11.27 -9.11 -21.69
C LEU A 257 11.95 -7.75 -21.80
N TRP A 258 13.21 -7.69 -22.21
CA TRP A 258 13.97 -6.44 -22.25
C TRP A 258 13.52 -5.50 -23.37
N LYS A 259 12.97 -6.04 -24.46
CA LYS A 259 12.31 -5.21 -25.50
C LYS A 259 11.03 -4.57 -24.96
N THR A 260 10.25 -5.32 -24.21
CA THR A 260 9.02 -4.81 -23.56
C THR A 260 9.36 -3.76 -22.51
N ILE A 261 10.38 -4.01 -21.67
CA ILE A 261 10.86 -3.03 -20.69
C ILE A 261 11.31 -1.74 -21.38
N ALA A 262 12.11 -1.85 -22.47
CA ALA A 262 12.58 -0.68 -23.21
C ALA A 262 11.42 0.12 -23.83
N ALA A 263 10.37 -0.55 -24.33
CA ALA A 263 9.16 0.11 -24.83
C ALA A 263 8.43 0.87 -23.70
N ILE A 264 8.23 0.25 -22.54
CA ILE A 264 7.62 0.89 -21.36
C ILE A 264 8.41 2.14 -20.94
N LEU A 265 9.75 2.03 -20.86
CA LEU A 265 10.61 3.15 -20.49
C LEU A 265 10.51 4.30 -21.50
N LYS A 266 10.54 4.00 -22.80
CA LYS A 266 10.41 5.00 -23.87
C LYS A 266 9.07 5.72 -23.80
N THR A 267 7.96 4.99 -23.67
CA THR A 267 6.61 5.58 -23.57
C THR A 267 6.47 6.50 -22.35
N THR A 268 7.25 6.25 -21.28
CA THR A 268 7.27 7.08 -20.06
C THR A 268 8.36 8.15 -20.07
N GLY A 269 8.96 8.48 -21.22
CA GLY A 269 9.99 9.53 -21.35
C GLY A 269 11.36 9.18 -20.77
N ARG A 270 11.64 7.89 -20.55
CA ARG A 270 12.88 7.39 -19.96
C ARG A 270 13.78 6.79 -21.05
N GLU A 271 14.65 7.63 -21.61
CA GLU A 271 15.41 7.27 -22.82
C GLU A 271 16.84 6.80 -22.57
N LYS A 272 17.37 6.92 -21.34
CA LYS A 272 18.75 6.46 -21.06
C LYS A 272 18.85 4.95 -21.27
N PRO A 273 19.79 4.48 -22.10
CA PRO A 273 19.94 3.06 -22.39
C PRO A 273 20.35 2.28 -21.15
N LEU A 274 19.78 1.08 -20.99
CA LEU A 274 20.15 0.17 -19.92
C LEU A 274 21.51 -0.45 -20.21
N ARG A 275 22.43 -0.38 -19.25
CA ARG A 275 23.75 -1.05 -19.39
C ARG A 275 23.59 -2.54 -19.10
N PRO A 276 24.01 -3.44 -20.03
CA PRO A 276 23.96 -4.86 -19.78
C PRO A 276 25.02 -5.28 -18.75
N ILE A 277 24.64 -6.22 -17.88
CA ILE A 277 25.56 -6.87 -16.95
C ILE A 277 25.48 -8.38 -17.13
N PRO A 278 26.60 -9.12 -17.02
CA PRO A 278 26.59 -10.57 -17.10
C PRO A 278 25.75 -11.21 -15.99
N TYR A 279 25.05 -12.30 -16.31
CA TYR A 279 24.23 -13.03 -15.35
C TYR A 279 24.99 -13.43 -14.08
N TRP A 280 26.22 -13.95 -14.24
CA TRP A 280 27.03 -14.39 -13.10
C TRP A 280 27.31 -13.24 -12.13
N LEU A 281 27.60 -12.02 -12.65
CA LEU A 281 27.86 -10.84 -11.83
C LEU A 281 26.61 -10.38 -11.09
N ALA A 282 25.46 -10.30 -11.78
CA ALA A 282 24.17 -9.96 -11.15
C ALA A 282 23.81 -10.97 -10.04
N ASN A 283 24.03 -12.28 -10.30
CA ASN A 283 23.76 -13.33 -9.34
C ASN A 283 24.73 -13.29 -8.13
N PHE A 284 25.98 -12.95 -8.34
CA PHE A 284 26.96 -12.74 -7.28
C PHE A 284 26.56 -11.57 -6.38
N VAL A 285 26.26 -10.40 -6.97
CA VAL A 285 25.81 -9.19 -6.24
C VAL A 285 24.54 -9.49 -5.45
N ALA A 286 23.56 -10.15 -6.05
CA ALA A 286 22.33 -10.55 -5.37
C ALA A 286 22.61 -11.50 -4.20
N THR A 287 23.55 -12.44 -4.35
CA THR A 287 23.92 -13.38 -3.28
C THR A 287 24.56 -12.66 -2.10
N VAL A 288 25.52 -11.78 -2.36
CA VAL A 288 26.17 -10.97 -1.31
C VAL A 288 25.12 -10.09 -0.62
N SER A 289 24.31 -9.39 -1.39
CA SER A 289 23.25 -8.52 -0.87
C SER A 289 22.26 -9.27 0.02
N GLU A 290 21.71 -10.41 -0.43
CA GLU A 290 20.79 -11.22 0.39
C GLU A 290 21.46 -11.73 1.68
N THR A 291 22.73 -12.17 1.59
CA THR A 291 23.46 -12.69 2.75
C THR A 291 23.68 -11.58 3.78
N THR A 292 24.13 -10.40 3.33
CA THR A 292 24.37 -9.24 4.20
C THR A 292 23.07 -8.77 4.85
N HIS A 293 21.98 -8.63 4.08
CA HIS A 293 20.67 -8.22 4.61
C HIS A 293 20.13 -9.21 5.65
N ARG A 294 20.31 -10.53 5.43
CA ARG A 294 19.93 -11.55 6.42
C ARG A 294 20.78 -11.49 7.69
N TRP A 295 22.08 -11.31 7.54
CA TRP A 295 22.99 -11.24 8.70
C TRP A 295 22.77 -9.98 9.54
N MET A 296 22.52 -8.83 8.88
CA MET A 296 22.27 -7.55 9.53
C MET A 296 20.81 -7.39 10.01
N GLY A 297 19.91 -8.32 9.67
CA GLY A 297 18.48 -8.19 9.96
C GLY A 297 17.79 -7.05 9.19
N TRP A 298 18.35 -6.65 8.04
CA TRP A 298 17.78 -5.60 7.21
C TRP A 298 16.57 -6.10 6.42
N ASP A 299 15.77 -5.15 5.94
CA ASP A 299 14.61 -5.43 5.07
C ASP A 299 15.04 -6.08 3.74
N GLU A 300 14.07 -6.47 2.92
CA GLU A 300 14.30 -7.12 1.63
C GLU A 300 15.22 -6.29 0.72
N PRO A 301 16.32 -6.88 0.20
CA PRO A 301 17.21 -6.18 -0.73
C PRO A 301 16.49 -5.90 -2.05
N LYS A 302 16.90 -4.83 -2.72
CA LYS A 302 16.32 -4.42 -4.01
C LYS A 302 16.53 -5.44 -5.12
N LEU A 303 17.61 -6.21 -5.05
CA LEU A 303 17.95 -7.28 -5.99
C LEU A 303 18.13 -8.60 -5.24
N THR A 304 17.29 -9.59 -5.57
CA THR A 304 17.38 -10.95 -5.03
C THR A 304 17.83 -11.95 -6.11
N LYS A 305 18.36 -13.08 -5.71
CA LYS A 305 18.72 -14.16 -6.66
C LYS A 305 17.52 -14.57 -7.50
N TYR A 306 16.36 -14.64 -6.88
CA TYR A 306 15.12 -14.99 -7.56
C TYR A 306 14.75 -13.95 -8.63
N SER A 307 14.83 -12.65 -8.33
CA SER A 307 14.55 -11.59 -9.31
C SER A 307 15.58 -11.58 -10.45
N VAL A 308 16.87 -11.82 -10.15
CA VAL A 308 17.92 -11.99 -11.18
C VAL A 308 17.57 -13.15 -12.12
N GLY A 309 17.12 -14.29 -11.57
CA GLY A 309 16.71 -15.44 -12.37
C GLY A 309 15.52 -15.13 -13.28
N LEU A 310 14.51 -14.42 -12.76
CA LEU A 310 13.32 -14.01 -13.55
C LEU A 310 13.69 -13.03 -14.68
N LEU A 311 14.65 -12.14 -14.46
CA LEU A 311 15.09 -11.14 -15.44
C LEU A 311 16.06 -11.69 -16.49
N ALA A 312 16.70 -12.84 -16.24
CA ALA A 312 17.73 -13.39 -17.11
C ALA A 312 17.31 -14.63 -17.90
N LYS A 313 16.39 -15.45 -17.34
CA LYS A 313 16.06 -16.76 -17.91
C LYS A 313 14.81 -16.72 -18.77
N ASN A 314 14.78 -17.57 -19.81
CA ASN A 314 13.59 -17.85 -20.57
C ASN A 314 12.57 -18.60 -19.70
N GLN A 315 11.35 -18.10 -19.64
CA GLN A 315 10.28 -18.69 -18.84
C GLN A 315 8.93 -18.47 -19.50
N ALA A 316 8.48 -19.44 -20.27
CA ALA A 316 7.15 -19.47 -20.85
C ALA A 316 6.40 -20.75 -20.47
N PHE A 317 5.10 -20.65 -20.33
CA PHE A 317 4.22 -21.71 -19.87
C PHE A 317 3.32 -22.18 -21.01
N SER A 318 3.02 -23.47 -21.03
CA SER A 318 2.07 -24.03 -21.99
C SER A 318 0.65 -23.56 -21.67
N PRO A 319 -0.09 -22.98 -22.63
CA PRO A 319 -1.49 -22.60 -22.43
C PRO A 319 -2.46 -23.81 -22.47
N ALA A 320 -1.95 -25.01 -22.71
CA ALA A 320 -2.76 -26.20 -22.98
C ALA A 320 -3.73 -26.53 -21.84
N SER A 321 -3.28 -26.46 -20.58
CA SER A 321 -4.14 -26.75 -19.42
C SER A 321 -5.25 -25.72 -19.26
N ALA A 322 -4.96 -24.44 -19.42
CA ALA A 322 -5.95 -23.36 -19.33
C ALA A 322 -7.03 -23.50 -20.43
N LYS A 323 -6.61 -23.82 -21.66
CA LYS A 323 -7.52 -24.06 -22.78
C LYS A 323 -8.37 -25.32 -22.54
N ALA A 324 -7.75 -26.43 -22.13
CA ALA A 324 -8.46 -27.69 -21.96
C ALA A 324 -9.44 -27.69 -20.75
N LEU A 325 -9.08 -27.05 -19.65
CA LEU A 325 -9.84 -27.08 -18.41
C LEU A 325 -10.87 -25.97 -18.30
N LEU A 326 -10.63 -24.81 -18.92
CA LEU A 326 -11.45 -23.60 -18.78
C LEU A 326 -11.99 -23.08 -20.13
N ASP A 327 -11.51 -23.59 -21.27
CA ASP A 327 -11.69 -22.96 -22.58
C ASP A 327 -11.21 -21.51 -22.58
N TYR A 328 -10.10 -21.27 -21.87
CA TYR A 328 -9.54 -19.95 -21.66
C TYR A 328 -8.81 -19.46 -22.90
N GLN A 329 -9.11 -18.22 -23.29
CA GLN A 329 -8.33 -17.41 -24.22
C GLN A 329 -8.17 -16.01 -23.63
N PRO A 330 -6.99 -15.38 -23.73
CA PRO A 330 -6.80 -14.01 -23.27
C PRO A 330 -7.75 -13.05 -23.98
N ILE A 331 -8.43 -12.20 -23.20
CA ILE A 331 -9.38 -11.19 -23.71
C ILE A 331 -8.74 -9.80 -23.86
N VAL A 332 -7.58 -9.58 -23.22
CA VAL A 332 -6.81 -8.34 -23.33
C VAL A 332 -5.44 -8.66 -23.92
N PRO A 333 -5.12 -8.15 -25.13
CA PRO A 333 -3.79 -8.25 -25.72
C PRO A 333 -2.72 -7.56 -24.87
N ILE A 334 -1.52 -8.15 -24.78
CA ILE A 334 -0.44 -7.62 -23.92
C ILE A 334 -0.09 -6.17 -24.26
N ALA A 335 -0.01 -5.82 -25.54
CA ALA A 335 0.29 -4.45 -25.97
C ALA A 335 -0.74 -3.44 -25.43
N GLN A 336 -2.03 -3.74 -25.61
CA GLN A 336 -3.13 -2.90 -25.12
C GLN A 336 -3.16 -2.85 -23.58
N GLY A 337 -2.85 -3.98 -22.92
CA GLY A 337 -2.72 -4.03 -21.47
C GLY A 337 -1.58 -3.14 -20.94
N ILE A 338 -0.46 -3.08 -21.65
CA ILE A 338 0.65 -2.17 -21.32
C ILE A 338 0.20 -0.72 -21.50
N ASP A 339 -0.42 -0.40 -22.64
CA ASP A 339 -0.89 0.95 -22.93
C ASP A 339 -1.90 1.45 -21.89
N SER A 340 -2.87 0.63 -21.48
CA SER A 340 -3.84 0.97 -20.44
C SER A 340 -3.19 1.18 -19.06
N THR A 341 -2.19 0.36 -18.73
CA THR A 341 -1.42 0.50 -17.49
C THR A 341 -0.63 1.81 -17.48
N LEU A 342 0.05 2.12 -18.59
CA LEU A 342 0.84 3.33 -18.72
C LEU A 342 -0.05 4.59 -18.81
N ALA A 343 -1.20 4.53 -19.44
CA ALA A 343 -2.16 5.62 -19.46
C ALA A 343 -2.61 6.00 -18.04
N GLN A 344 -2.87 5.02 -17.18
CA GLN A 344 -3.17 5.29 -15.78
C GLN A 344 -1.98 5.92 -15.02
N LEU A 345 -0.75 5.52 -15.34
CA LEU A 345 0.46 6.08 -14.73
C LEU A 345 0.83 7.45 -15.30
N ALA A 346 0.47 7.71 -16.56
CA ALA A 346 0.80 8.94 -17.29
C ALA A 346 -0.26 10.04 -17.14
N THR A 347 -1.43 9.74 -16.55
CA THR A 347 -2.42 10.79 -16.28
C THR A 347 -1.78 11.82 -15.39
N THR A 348 -1.19 12.83 -16.05
CA THR A 348 -0.76 14.06 -15.44
C THR A 348 -1.94 14.68 -14.71
N ASP A 349 -1.65 15.32 -13.61
CA ASP A 349 -2.61 15.88 -12.66
C ASP A 349 -3.48 17.04 -13.20
N ALA A 350 -3.71 17.10 -14.51
CA ALA A 350 -4.47 18.15 -15.17
C ALA A 350 -5.99 18.02 -15.01
N ARG A 351 -6.52 16.85 -14.59
CA ARG A 351 -7.95 16.71 -14.33
C ARG A 351 -8.29 17.29 -12.96
N PRO A 352 -9.41 18.04 -12.80
CA PRO A 352 -9.88 18.46 -11.49
C PRO A 352 -10.17 17.25 -10.59
N ALA A 353 -10.19 17.44 -9.28
CA ALA A 353 -10.67 16.42 -8.36
C ALA A 353 -12.15 16.15 -8.64
N GLU A 354 -12.54 14.87 -8.59
CA GLU A 354 -13.92 14.46 -8.82
C GLU A 354 -14.81 14.76 -7.60
N THR A 355 -14.18 14.92 -6.43
CA THR A 355 -14.86 15.05 -5.14
C THR A 355 -14.14 16.07 -4.27
N THR A 356 -14.91 16.80 -3.44
CA THR A 356 -14.39 17.69 -2.39
C THR A 356 -14.62 17.09 -1.01
N VAL A 357 -13.72 17.43 -0.06
CA VAL A 357 -13.83 17.03 1.35
C VAL A 357 -14.07 18.23 2.24
N GLN A 358 -14.77 18.02 3.36
CA GLN A 358 -14.84 19.01 4.42
C GLN A 358 -13.67 18.81 5.37
N LEU A 359 -13.00 19.90 5.74
CA LEU A 359 -11.90 19.90 6.70
C LEU A 359 -12.23 20.82 7.87
N SER A 360 -12.15 20.30 9.09
CA SER A 360 -12.08 21.10 10.31
C SER A 360 -10.74 20.85 11.04
N LEU A 361 -10.17 21.93 11.58
CA LEU A 361 -8.88 21.90 12.27
C LEU A 361 -9.12 22.14 13.77
N HIS A 362 -8.45 21.35 14.59
CA HIS A 362 -8.60 21.41 16.05
C HIS A 362 -7.24 21.27 16.73
N THR A 363 -7.17 21.73 17.98
CA THR A 363 -6.00 21.54 18.84
C THR A 363 -6.29 20.54 19.96
N THR A 364 -5.31 19.72 20.29
CA THR A 364 -5.40 18.72 21.38
C THR A 364 -4.51 19.06 22.57
N GLY A 365 -3.76 20.14 22.48
CA GLY A 365 -2.82 20.61 23.47
C GLY A 365 -1.73 21.46 22.85
N TYR A 366 -0.81 21.95 23.67
CA TYR A 366 0.27 22.78 23.22
C TYR A 366 1.53 22.62 24.07
N THR A 367 2.67 23.08 23.54
CA THR A 367 3.90 23.33 24.29
C THR A 367 4.24 24.80 24.26
N LEU A 368 4.82 25.31 25.35
CA LEU A 368 5.36 26.68 25.36
C LEU A 368 6.76 26.67 24.76
N GLN A 369 6.89 27.36 23.63
CA GLN A 369 8.15 27.46 22.88
C GLN A 369 8.62 28.92 22.82
N ARG A 370 9.94 29.13 22.72
CA ARG A 370 10.50 30.44 22.39
C ARG A 370 10.32 30.67 20.89
N TYR A 371 9.75 31.83 20.48
CA TYR A 371 9.43 32.05 19.07
C TYR A 371 10.67 31.98 18.17
N GLY A 372 11.83 32.53 18.64
CA GLY A 372 13.08 32.42 17.91
C GLY A 372 13.61 30.99 17.69
N ASN A 373 13.14 30.00 18.48
CA ASN A 373 13.43 28.59 18.23
C ASN A 373 12.64 28.04 17.05
N MET A 374 11.45 28.56 16.82
CA MET A 374 10.54 28.06 15.79
C MET A 374 10.70 28.79 14.45
N GLU A 375 11.01 30.07 14.48
CA GLU A 375 11.12 30.90 13.27
C GLU A 375 12.35 31.81 13.32
N LYS A 376 13.12 31.79 12.24
CA LYS A 376 14.32 32.65 12.10
C LYS A 376 13.94 34.13 12.08
N GLY A 377 14.66 34.97 12.85
CA GLY A 377 14.40 36.39 12.94
C GLY A 377 13.40 36.83 14.01
N ARG A 378 12.75 35.88 14.70
CA ARG A 378 11.88 36.16 15.83
C ARG A 378 12.64 36.26 17.16
N SER A 379 12.00 36.86 18.15
CA SER A 379 12.57 37.03 19.48
C SER A 379 12.69 35.71 20.25
N TYR A 380 13.85 35.49 20.88
CA TYR A 380 14.05 34.37 21.82
C TYR A 380 13.43 34.65 23.21
N PHE A 381 13.00 35.87 23.49
CA PHE A 381 12.33 36.20 24.76
C PHE A 381 10.82 36.04 24.68
N GLU A 382 10.25 36.06 23.49
CA GLU A 382 8.84 35.85 23.24
C GLU A 382 8.51 34.36 23.35
N LYS A 383 7.52 34.03 24.19
CA LYS A 383 6.96 32.66 24.32
C LYS A 383 5.66 32.58 23.55
N ILE A 384 5.50 31.50 22.81
CA ILE A 384 4.29 31.20 22.06
C ILE A 384 3.79 29.81 22.41
N ARG A 385 2.50 29.58 22.22
CA ARG A 385 1.89 28.24 22.29
C ARG A 385 2.07 27.54 20.95
N ALA A 386 2.87 26.50 20.93
CA ALA A 386 3.03 25.60 19.78
C ALA A 386 1.97 24.50 19.91
N HIS A 387 0.84 24.68 19.27
CA HIS A 387 -0.31 23.75 19.33
C HIS A 387 -0.04 22.45 18.60
N ALA A 388 -0.65 21.36 19.07
CA ALA A 388 -0.71 20.08 18.33
C ALA A 388 -2.02 20.04 17.54
N LEU A 389 -1.92 20.39 16.26
CA LEU A 389 -3.04 20.39 15.33
C LEU A 389 -3.42 18.98 14.90
N ILE A 390 -4.73 18.72 14.87
CA ILE A 390 -5.31 17.57 14.17
C ILE A 390 -6.29 18.05 13.11
N GLY A 391 -6.42 17.28 12.02
CA GLY A 391 -7.41 17.51 10.98
C GLY A 391 -8.52 16.47 11.04
N VAL A 392 -9.79 16.92 11.07
CA VAL A 392 -10.96 16.06 10.89
C VAL A 392 -11.44 16.24 9.46
N ILE A 393 -11.33 15.19 8.65
CA ILE A 393 -11.62 15.20 7.21
C ILE A 393 -12.84 14.34 6.96
N GLN A 394 -13.91 14.92 6.45
CA GLN A 394 -15.12 14.22 6.07
C GLN A 394 -15.20 14.07 4.56
N HIS A 395 -15.13 12.83 4.09
CA HIS A 395 -15.33 12.49 2.69
C HIS A 395 -16.77 12.02 2.46
N PRO A 396 -17.48 12.49 1.42
CA PRO A 396 -18.89 12.17 1.22
C PRO A 396 -19.19 10.67 1.05
N GLN A 397 -18.27 9.92 0.46
CA GLN A 397 -18.43 8.49 0.20
C GLN A 397 -17.63 7.59 1.15
N HIS A 398 -16.52 8.09 1.70
CA HIS A 398 -15.56 7.29 2.46
C HIS A 398 -15.57 7.56 3.98
N GLY A 399 -16.44 8.48 4.45
CA GLY A 399 -16.63 8.78 5.87
C GLY A 399 -15.45 9.54 6.49
N LEU A 400 -15.36 9.49 7.83
CA LEU A 400 -14.38 10.27 8.59
C LEU A 400 -12.96 9.69 8.51
N THR A 401 -12.01 10.61 8.31
CA THR A 401 -10.59 10.37 8.36
C THR A 401 -9.95 11.41 9.27
N LEU A 402 -9.09 11.01 10.20
CA LEU A 402 -8.27 11.93 10.98
C LEU A 402 -6.91 12.12 10.33
N PHE A 403 -6.37 13.32 10.37
CA PHE A 403 -4.96 13.60 10.18
C PHE A 403 -4.33 13.81 11.54
N ASP A 404 -3.49 12.85 11.96
CA ASP A 404 -2.90 12.71 13.29
C ASP A 404 -3.94 12.60 14.42
N THR A 405 -3.49 12.36 15.65
CA THR A 405 -4.36 12.23 16.83
C THR A 405 -3.94 13.13 17.99
N GLY A 406 -2.89 13.90 17.81
CA GLY A 406 -2.44 14.91 18.73
C GLY A 406 -2.03 14.40 20.11
N TYR A 407 -2.00 15.32 21.08
CA TYR A 407 -1.80 15.01 22.48
C TYR A 407 -3.05 14.39 23.14
N SER A 408 -2.81 13.69 24.23
CA SER A 408 -3.80 13.28 25.21
C SER A 408 -3.14 13.16 26.59
N PRO A 409 -3.87 12.99 27.70
CA PRO A 409 -3.29 12.73 29.03
C PRO A 409 -2.33 11.55 29.07
N ARG A 410 -2.39 10.63 28.09
CA ARG A 410 -1.44 9.53 27.93
C ARG A 410 0.00 10.00 27.68
N PHE A 411 0.19 11.20 27.14
CA PHE A 411 1.54 11.79 27.03
C PHE A 411 2.20 11.91 28.39
N GLY A 412 1.49 12.50 29.38
CA GLY A 412 1.97 12.61 30.75
C GLY A 412 2.26 11.26 31.38
N GLN A 413 1.37 10.26 31.16
CA GLN A 413 1.56 8.90 31.67
C GLN A 413 2.78 8.21 31.03
N ALA A 414 2.92 8.30 29.72
CA ALA A 414 4.02 7.67 28.97
C ALA A 414 5.38 8.29 29.27
N THR A 415 5.40 9.53 29.81
CA THR A 415 6.63 10.28 30.10
C THR A 415 6.91 10.44 31.60
N GLN A 416 6.32 9.61 32.47
CA GLN A 416 6.56 9.65 33.94
C GLN A 416 7.95 9.16 34.31
N ALA A 417 8.38 8.04 33.74
CA ALA A 417 9.61 7.35 34.08
C ALA A 417 10.75 7.64 33.11
N LEU A 418 12.00 7.43 33.55
CA LEU A 418 13.16 7.43 32.65
C LEU A 418 13.06 6.27 31.61
N PRO A 419 13.55 6.50 30.41
CA PRO A 419 14.19 7.71 29.89
C PRO A 419 13.22 8.78 29.38
N PHE A 420 11.92 8.50 29.30
CA PHE A 420 10.93 9.36 28.66
C PHE A 420 10.57 10.62 29.47
N SER A 421 10.89 10.66 30.77
CA SER A 421 10.79 11.90 31.55
C SER A 421 11.69 13.02 31.01
N LEU A 422 12.79 12.69 30.34
CA LEU A 422 13.62 13.65 29.63
C LEU A 422 12.88 14.28 28.43
N TYR A 423 12.03 13.51 27.75
CA TYR A 423 11.18 14.04 26.68
C TYR A 423 10.24 15.12 27.23
N ARG A 424 9.55 14.84 28.33
CA ARG A 424 8.66 15.82 28.98
C ARG A 424 9.39 17.05 29.46
N LEU A 425 10.64 16.92 29.89
CA LEU A 425 11.46 18.07 30.34
C LEU A 425 11.80 19.00 29.15
N ILE A 426 12.11 18.43 28.00
CA ILE A 426 12.45 19.20 26.77
C ILE A 426 11.19 19.74 26.10
N THR A 427 10.08 18.97 26.16
CA THR A 427 8.81 19.29 25.49
C THR A 427 7.67 19.21 26.53
N PRO A 428 7.56 20.19 27.44
CA PRO A 428 6.52 20.20 28.46
C PRO A 428 5.16 20.51 27.80
N ALA A 429 4.38 19.46 27.56
CA ALA A 429 3.07 19.59 26.92
C ALA A 429 1.97 19.93 27.96
N THR A 430 1.12 20.89 27.64
CA THR A 430 -0.14 21.16 28.31
C THR A 430 -1.23 20.38 27.60
N THR A 431 -1.84 19.45 28.30
CA THR A 431 -2.89 18.56 27.79
C THR A 431 -4.15 18.65 28.66
N SER A 432 -5.31 18.41 28.08
CA SER A 432 -6.58 18.37 28.82
C SER A 432 -7.37 17.11 28.45
N PRO A 433 -8.04 16.45 29.39
CA PRO A 433 -8.95 15.35 29.07
C PRO A 433 -10.08 15.77 28.12
N ASN A 434 -10.52 17.04 28.18
CA ASN A 434 -11.61 17.56 27.37
C ASN A 434 -11.18 17.94 25.94
N HIS A 435 -9.88 17.97 25.64
CA HIS A 435 -9.31 18.38 24.34
C HIS A 435 -8.55 17.25 23.65
N THR A 436 -8.96 16.02 23.85
CA THR A 436 -8.42 14.88 23.09
C THR A 436 -9.11 14.76 21.73
N ALA A 437 -8.48 14.09 20.78
CA ALA A 437 -9.11 13.78 19.49
C ALA A 437 -10.46 13.09 19.67
N LEU A 438 -10.59 12.22 20.67
CA LEU A 438 -11.84 11.54 21.02
C LEU A 438 -12.96 12.54 21.39
N GLU A 439 -12.68 13.47 22.28
CA GLU A 439 -13.67 14.45 22.74
C GLU A 439 -14.02 15.46 21.64
N ILE A 440 -13.07 15.79 20.77
CA ILE A 440 -13.31 16.60 19.56
C ILE A 440 -14.32 15.88 18.64
N ILE A 441 -14.09 14.60 18.34
CA ILE A 441 -14.99 13.81 17.50
C ILE A 441 -16.40 13.74 18.11
N LYS A 442 -16.52 13.53 19.43
CA LYS A 442 -17.82 13.53 20.12
C LYS A 442 -18.52 14.88 20.03
N ARG A 443 -17.81 16.00 20.26
CA ARG A 443 -18.37 17.36 20.13
C ARG A 443 -18.85 17.68 18.71
N LEU A 444 -18.25 17.07 17.70
CA LEU A 444 -18.71 17.17 16.32
C LEU A 444 -19.93 16.26 16.02
N GLY A 445 -20.44 15.52 17.01
CA GLY A 445 -21.62 14.68 16.87
C GLY A 445 -21.34 13.27 16.35
N TYR A 446 -20.08 12.83 16.32
CA TYR A 446 -19.68 11.51 15.83
C TYR A 446 -19.30 10.57 16.97
N GLN A 447 -19.35 9.26 16.67
CA GLN A 447 -18.82 8.22 17.54
C GLN A 447 -17.38 7.87 17.14
N PRO A 448 -16.54 7.30 18.04
CA PRO A 448 -15.21 6.83 17.71
C PRO A 448 -15.20 5.82 16.55
N SER A 449 -16.24 4.99 16.44
CA SER A 449 -16.42 4.01 15.35
C SER A 449 -16.71 4.63 13.98
N ASP A 450 -17.10 5.91 13.93
CA ASP A 450 -17.29 6.63 12.67
C ASP A 450 -15.96 7.01 12.02
N VAL A 451 -14.90 7.11 12.82
CA VAL A 451 -13.54 7.33 12.32
C VAL A 451 -13.04 6.05 11.64
N LYS A 452 -13.02 6.06 10.34
CA LYS A 452 -12.63 4.88 9.55
C LYS A 452 -11.12 4.78 9.36
N ARG A 453 -10.41 5.94 9.38
CA ARG A 453 -8.96 6.01 9.09
C ARG A 453 -8.30 7.10 9.90
N ILE A 454 -7.02 6.87 10.17
CA ILE A 454 -6.10 7.87 10.73
C ILE A 454 -4.91 7.94 9.78
N LEU A 455 -4.69 9.10 9.17
CA LEU A 455 -3.49 9.42 8.40
C LEU A 455 -2.43 9.87 9.40
N LEU A 456 -1.57 8.94 9.81
CA LEU A 456 -0.52 9.21 10.77
C LEU A 456 0.72 9.72 10.06
N SER A 457 0.94 11.04 10.13
CA SER A 457 2.04 11.72 9.44
C SER A 457 3.39 11.12 9.81
N HIS A 458 3.64 10.89 11.12
CA HIS A 458 4.81 10.25 11.69
C HIS A 458 4.56 9.79 13.14
N PHE A 459 5.56 9.16 13.80
CA PHE A 459 5.37 8.48 15.08
C PHE A 459 5.86 9.25 16.31
N HIS A 460 5.93 10.56 16.31
CA HIS A 460 6.22 11.33 17.52
C HIS A 460 5.02 11.31 18.49
N GLY A 461 5.28 11.60 19.78
CA GLY A 461 4.28 11.46 20.83
C GLY A 461 3.06 12.35 20.65
N ASP A 462 3.23 13.55 20.15
CA ASP A 462 2.19 14.54 19.88
C ASP A 462 1.34 14.28 18.63
N HIS A 463 1.62 13.18 17.91
CA HIS A 463 0.80 12.69 16.80
C HIS A 463 0.12 11.35 17.12
N THR A 464 0.63 10.61 18.14
CA THR A 464 0.22 9.22 18.41
C THR A 464 -0.62 9.02 19.66
N CYS A 465 -0.73 10.01 20.56
CA CYS A 465 -1.33 9.81 21.88
C CYS A 465 -2.82 9.43 21.87
N GLY A 466 -3.56 9.79 20.81
CA GLY A 466 -4.98 9.46 20.65
C GLY A 466 -5.27 8.16 19.90
N LEU A 467 -4.28 7.44 19.37
CA LEU A 467 -4.50 6.25 18.54
C LEU A 467 -5.32 5.14 19.21
N LYS A 468 -5.21 5.00 20.53
CA LYS A 468 -5.95 3.99 21.31
C LYS A 468 -7.44 4.28 21.41
N ASP A 469 -7.87 5.52 21.17
CA ASP A 469 -9.26 5.94 21.29
C ASP A 469 -10.11 5.52 20.10
N PHE A 470 -9.49 5.08 19.00
CA PHE A 470 -10.15 4.69 17.76
C PHE A 470 -9.81 3.24 17.38
N PRO A 471 -10.32 2.23 18.10
CA PRO A 471 -9.88 0.83 17.92
C PRO A 471 -10.27 0.25 16.56
N GLU A 472 -11.31 0.78 15.91
CA GLU A 472 -11.78 0.29 14.61
C GLU A 472 -11.11 0.99 13.42
N ALA A 473 -10.42 2.11 13.65
CA ALA A 473 -9.80 2.87 12.57
C ALA A 473 -8.56 2.17 12.01
N ASP A 474 -8.42 2.16 10.69
CA ASP A 474 -7.17 1.80 10.02
C ASP A 474 -6.14 2.92 10.19
N ILE A 475 -4.90 2.58 10.46
CA ILE A 475 -3.80 3.55 10.63
C ILE A 475 -2.94 3.53 9.39
N ILE A 476 -2.98 4.62 8.61
CA ILE A 476 -2.20 4.76 7.38
C ILE A 476 -0.90 5.48 7.71
N ALA A 477 0.22 4.82 7.48
CA ALA A 477 1.56 5.36 7.68
C ALA A 477 2.50 4.86 6.59
N THR A 478 3.65 5.50 6.40
CA THR A 478 4.66 4.95 5.48
C THR A 478 5.40 3.79 6.14
N ARG A 479 5.88 2.84 5.30
CA ARG A 479 6.71 1.74 5.80
C ARG A 479 8.00 2.23 6.43
N ASP A 480 8.60 3.28 5.87
CA ASP A 480 9.82 3.88 6.40
C ASP A 480 9.61 4.45 7.80
N ALA A 481 8.47 5.15 8.02
CA ALA A 481 8.10 5.67 9.34
C ALA A 481 7.93 4.54 10.36
N TRP A 482 7.19 3.49 10.02
CA TRP A 482 7.02 2.33 10.89
C TRP A 482 8.33 1.60 11.18
N ASN A 483 9.16 1.36 10.16
CA ASN A 483 10.45 0.70 10.33
C ASN A 483 11.40 1.49 11.23
N SER A 484 11.28 2.82 11.25
CA SER A 484 12.10 3.68 12.10
C SER A 484 11.80 3.52 13.60
N VAL A 485 10.63 2.99 13.98
CA VAL A 485 10.16 2.94 15.39
C VAL A 485 9.81 1.53 15.90
N LYS A 486 9.34 0.61 15.04
CA LYS A 486 8.68 -0.67 15.40
C LYS A 486 9.39 -1.53 16.45
N ASN A 487 10.72 -1.44 16.54
CA ASN A 487 11.54 -2.23 17.47
C ASN A 487 12.30 -1.36 18.48
N LYS A 488 11.97 -0.07 18.55
CA LYS A 488 12.69 0.84 19.44
C LYS A 488 12.00 0.93 20.81
N THR A 489 12.81 0.80 21.85
CA THR A 489 12.41 0.94 23.26
C THR A 489 13.44 1.80 24.01
N GLY A 490 13.09 2.27 25.20
CA GLY A 490 13.99 3.00 26.07
C GLY A 490 14.67 4.20 25.37
N ILE A 491 15.99 4.34 25.50
CA ILE A 491 16.78 5.43 24.90
C ILE A 491 16.69 5.42 23.37
N GLY A 492 16.60 4.24 22.76
CA GLY A 492 16.47 4.11 21.31
C GLY A 492 15.17 4.72 20.79
N ALA A 493 14.07 4.59 21.51
CA ALA A 493 12.79 5.21 21.18
C ALA A 493 12.84 6.73 21.48
N LEU A 494 13.42 7.13 22.62
CA LEU A 494 13.57 8.56 22.97
C LEU A 494 14.33 9.34 21.90
N ARG A 495 15.40 8.78 21.32
CA ARG A 495 16.21 9.43 20.27
C ARG A 495 15.43 9.77 18.99
N VAL A 496 14.31 9.11 18.77
CA VAL A 496 13.42 9.36 17.62
C VAL A 496 12.07 9.90 18.10
N ALA A 497 12.02 10.51 19.28
CA ALA A 497 10.84 11.12 19.89
C ALA A 497 9.59 10.21 19.88
N HIS A 498 9.81 8.88 19.88
CA HIS A 498 8.76 7.88 19.87
C HIS A 498 8.40 7.44 21.28
N LEU A 499 7.10 7.36 21.58
CA LEU A 499 6.56 6.89 22.84
C LEU A 499 5.83 5.54 22.63
N PRO A 500 6.50 4.39 22.82
CA PRO A 500 5.88 3.08 22.58
C PRO A 500 4.58 2.84 23.36
N ALA A 501 4.48 3.40 24.57
CA ALA A 501 3.29 3.28 25.41
C ALA A 501 2.03 3.96 24.84
N THR A 502 2.15 4.86 23.87
CA THR A 502 1.00 5.50 23.22
C THR A 502 0.38 4.64 22.11
N LEU A 503 1.13 3.67 21.61
CA LEU A 503 0.64 2.79 20.53
C LEU A 503 -0.34 1.74 21.07
N PRO A 504 -1.41 1.41 20.32
CA PRO A 504 -2.27 0.28 20.63
C PRO A 504 -1.51 -1.05 20.48
N THR A 505 -1.89 -2.06 21.26
CA THR A 505 -1.25 -3.38 21.25
C THR A 505 -1.45 -4.12 19.91
N ASP A 506 -2.53 -3.83 19.22
CA ASP A 506 -2.91 -4.37 17.92
C ASP A 506 -2.43 -3.51 16.73
N ILE A 507 -1.55 -2.53 16.96
CA ILE A 507 -1.14 -1.58 15.92
C ILE A 507 -0.65 -2.26 14.65
N ALA A 508 0.10 -3.36 14.77
CA ALA A 508 0.65 -4.08 13.62
C ALA A 508 -0.43 -4.67 12.69
N ASP A 509 -1.61 -4.99 13.24
CA ASP A 509 -2.75 -5.51 12.49
C ASP A 509 -3.61 -4.39 11.87
N ARG A 510 -3.53 -3.19 12.43
CA ARG A 510 -4.27 -2.00 11.96
C ARG A 510 -3.49 -1.13 10.99
N LEU A 511 -2.16 -1.31 10.91
CA LEU A 511 -1.32 -0.51 10.02
C LEU A 511 -1.54 -0.87 8.55
N CYS A 512 -1.86 0.17 7.77
CA CYS A 512 -1.84 0.18 6.32
C CYS A 512 -0.53 0.86 5.88
N LEU A 513 0.49 0.07 5.61
CA LEU A 513 1.82 0.61 5.31
C LEU A 513 1.96 0.96 3.83
N LEU A 514 2.15 2.24 3.57
CA LEU A 514 2.44 2.74 2.24
C LEU A 514 3.92 2.51 1.89
N ASP A 515 4.16 1.70 0.88
CA ASP A 515 5.50 1.45 0.36
C ASP A 515 5.89 2.49 -0.69
N ARG A 516 4.89 3.00 -1.44
CA ARG A 516 5.11 3.82 -2.61
C ARG A 516 4.06 4.90 -2.78
N PHE A 517 4.52 5.99 -3.33
CA PHE A 517 3.71 7.07 -3.84
C PHE A 517 3.75 6.94 -5.36
N HIS A 518 2.66 6.47 -5.97
CA HIS A 518 2.62 6.06 -7.37
C HIS A 518 1.68 6.90 -8.23
N SER A 519 0.88 7.76 -7.60
CA SER A 519 0.05 8.72 -8.31
C SER A 519 0.88 9.87 -8.88
N PRO A 520 0.39 10.56 -9.91
CA PRO A 520 1.09 11.70 -10.49
C PRO A 520 1.51 12.73 -9.44
N GLY A 521 2.64 13.36 -9.67
CA GLY A 521 3.17 14.41 -8.82
C GLY A 521 2.39 15.72 -8.92
N ILE A 522 2.78 16.68 -8.10
CA ILE A 522 2.27 18.06 -8.16
C ILE A 522 3.39 19.04 -7.86
N GLY A 523 3.65 19.97 -8.77
CA GLY A 523 4.75 20.93 -8.65
C GLY A 523 6.10 20.23 -8.45
N PRO A 524 6.86 20.59 -7.40
CA PRO A 524 8.17 20.02 -7.12
C PRO A 524 8.12 18.59 -6.53
N PHE A 525 6.93 18.06 -6.27
CA PHE A 525 6.76 16.72 -5.74
C PHE A 525 6.50 15.75 -6.90
N ASP A 526 7.47 14.92 -7.23
CA ASP A 526 7.43 14.00 -8.37
C ASP A 526 6.30 12.98 -8.30
N ARG A 527 5.91 12.57 -7.10
CA ARG A 527 4.89 11.56 -6.86
C ARG A 527 4.04 11.88 -5.65
N THR A 528 2.76 11.56 -5.76
CA THR A 528 1.78 11.61 -4.68
C THR A 528 1.18 10.21 -4.45
N PHE A 529 0.36 10.09 -3.42
CA PHE A 529 -0.46 8.93 -3.19
C PHE A 529 -1.93 9.38 -3.06
N ASP A 530 -2.72 9.10 -4.08
CA ASP A 530 -4.16 9.38 -4.08
C ASP A 530 -4.88 8.33 -3.25
N LEU A 531 -5.47 8.77 -2.14
CA LEU A 531 -6.03 7.87 -1.13
C LEU A 531 -7.22 7.06 -1.66
N PHE A 532 -8.07 7.69 -2.47
CA PHE A 532 -9.31 7.10 -2.98
C PHE A 532 -9.37 6.99 -4.50
N GLY A 533 -8.38 7.53 -5.20
CA GLY A 533 -8.35 7.56 -6.66
C GLY A 533 -9.18 8.69 -7.29
N ASP A 534 -9.81 9.54 -6.47
CA ASP A 534 -10.66 10.66 -6.87
C ASP A 534 -10.00 12.03 -6.70
N ARG A 535 -8.74 12.05 -6.23
CA ARG A 535 -7.90 13.22 -5.97
C ARG A 535 -8.37 14.15 -4.84
N SER A 536 -9.38 13.75 -4.11
CA SER A 536 -9.87 14.52 -2.96
C SER A 536 -8.85 14.60 -1.83
N ILE A 537 -8.08 13.51 -1.61
CA ILE A 537 -7.05 13.37 -0.57
C ILE A 537 -5.78 12.79 -1.18
N ARG A 538 -4.73 13.60 -1.31
CA ARG A 538 -3.44 13.17 -1.83
C ARG A 538 -2.34 13.32 -0.78
N LEU A 539 -1.63 12.24 -0.51
CA LEU A 539 -0.50 12.23 0.40
C LEU A 539 0.78 12.63 -0.36
N ILE A 540 1.61 13.43 0.26
CA ILE A 540 2.87 13.95 -0.31
C ILE A 540 4.00 13.59 0.65
N ARG A 541 5.09 13.01 0.16
CA ARG A 541 6.27 12.72 1.00
C ARG A 541 6.95 14.00 1.43
N LEU A 542 7.14 14.17 2.73
CA LEU A 542 7.81 15.32 3.36
C LEU A 542 8.83 14.86 4.41
N PRO A 543 9.83 14.03 4.02
CA PRO A 543 10.79 13.46 4.96
C PRO A 543 11.75 14.55 5.49
N GLY A 544 12.38 14.24 6.63
CA GLY A 544 13.45 15.07 7.18
C GLY A 544 13.27 15.33 8.67
N HIS A 545 12.17 15.93 9.11
CA HIS A 545 11.84 16.04 10.52
C HIS A 545 11.70 14.64 11.14
N ALA A 546 10.92 13.79 10.54
CA ALA A 546 10.86 12.36 10.87
C ALA A 546 11.07 11.48 9.63
N THR A 547 11.61 10.28 9.85
CA THR A 547 11.77 9.30 8.77
C THR A 547 10.42 8.90 8.21
N GLY A 548 10.26 8.98 6.89
CA GLY A 548 9.04 8.56 6.20
C GLY A 548 7.81 9.44 6.44
N GLN A 549 7.98 10.65 7.01
CA GLN A 549 6.90 11.60 7.20
C GLN A 549 6.23 11.98 5.87
N PHE A 550 4.92 12.23 5.92
CA PHE A 550 4.13 12.75 4.81
C PHE A 550 3.18 13.86 5.25
N GLY A 551 2.78 14.67 4.30
CA GLY A 551 1.69 15.64 4.42
C GLY A 551 0.50 15.23 3.56
N VAL A 552 -0.61 15.97 3.68
CA VAL A 552 -1.87 15.66 3.00
C VAL A 552 -2.40 16.89 2.27
N LEU A 553 -2.51 16.80 0.96
CA LEU A 553 -3.16 17.79 0.12
C LEU A 553 -4.63 17.42 -0.05
N LEU A 554 -5.52 18.33 0.33
CA LEU A 554 -6.96 18.17 0.36
C LEU A 554 -7.63 19.09 -0.64
N GLN A 555 -8.60 18.58 -1.39
CA GLN A 555 -9.52 19.38 -2.19
C GLN A 555 -10.71 19.79 -1.33
N THR A 556 -10.71 21.02 -0.80
CA THR A 556 -11.75 21.50 0.13
C THR A 556 -12.87 22.28 -0.55
N GLY A 557 -12.70 22.62 -1.80
CA GLY A 557 -13.71 23.26 -2.66
C GLY A 557 -13.39 23.05 -4.13
N PRO A 558 -14.23 23.45 -5.07
CA PRO A 558 -13.98 23.24 -6.51
C PRO A 558 -12.62 23.76 -6.99
N THR A 559 -12.17 24.88 -6.42
CA THR A 559 -10.88 25.52 -6.72
C THR A 559 -10.00 25.68 -5.48
N GLU A 560 -10.49 25.27 -4.29
CA GLU A 560 -9.79 25.45 -3.02
C GLU A 560 -9.05 24.17 -2.62
N GLN A 561 -7.76 24.33 -2.32
CA GLN A 561 -6.92 23.25 -1.77
C GLN A 561 -6.21 23.70 -0.51
N LYS A 562 -5.95 22.76 0.40
CA LYS A 562 -5.19 22.97 1.63
C LYS A 562 -4.16 21.85 1.79
N LEU A 563 -2.94 22.20 2.19
CA LEU A 563 -1.85 21.25 2.40
C LEU A 563 -1.47 21.20 3.88
N LEU A 564 -1.83 20.12 4.56
CA LEU A 564 -1.37 19.81 5.91
C LEU A 564 0.02 19.20 5.82
N VAL A 565 1.04 19.83 6.41
CA VAL A 565 2.45 19.40 6.25
C VAL A 565 3.05 18.76 7.51
N ALA A 566 2.24 18.55 8.54
CA ALA A 566 2.73 18.08 9.84
C ALA A 566 3.91 18.95 10.31
N ASP A 567 5.02 18.31 10.66
CA ASP A 567 6.21 18.96 11.21
C ASP A 567 7.34 19.17 10.18
N ALA A 568 7.00 19.04 8.87
CA ALA A 568 8.00 19.28 7.81
C ALA A 568 8.60 20.69 7.89
N VAL A 569 7.81 21.65 8.39
CA VAL A 569 8.23 22.97 8.86
C VAL A 569 7.38 23.35 10.07
N TRP A 570 7.88 24.20 10.96
CA TRP A 570 7.14 24.59 12.16
C TRP A 570 6.28 25.84 11.99
N THR A 571 6.58 26.68 11.00
CA THR A 571 5.81 27.90 10.73
C THR A 571 5.56 28.09 9.24
N SER A 572 4.37 28.55 8.88
CA SER A 572 4.01 28.89 7.49
C SER A 572 4.89 30.02 6.95
N ASN A 573 5.26 30.99 7.80
CA ASN A 573 6.10 32.11 7.42
C ASN A 573 7.51 31.69 6.99
N SER A 574 8.02 30.55 7.52
CA SER A 574 9.30 30.00 7.05
C SER A 574 9.27 29.63 5.56
N ILE A 575 8.08 29.29 5.03
CA ILE A 575 7.88 29.03 3.60
C ILE A 575 7.64 30.34 2.86
N PHE A 576 6.68 31.14 3.30
CA PHE A 576 6.25 32.36 2.60
C PHE A 576 7.36 33.41 2.46
N SER A 577 8.21 33.52 3.48
CA SER A 577 9.36 34.42 3.49
C SER A 577 10.68 33.74 3.15
N SER A 578 10.66 32.49 2.72
CA SER A 578 11.85 31.66 2.36
C SER A 578 12.93 31.68 3.44
N LEU A 579 12.53 31.64 4.72
CA LEU A 579 13.46 31.72 5.84
C LEU A 579 14.21 30.39 6.03
N PRO A 580 15.51 30.42 6.36
CA PRO A 580 16.24 29.20 6.66
C PRO A 580 15.74 28.55 7.97
N PRO A 581 15.80 27.20 8.10
CA PRO A 581 15.38 26.52 9.31
C PRO A 581 16.26 26.90 10.50
N THR A 582 15.64 26.98 11.69
CA THR A 582 16.33 27.29 12.94
C THR A 582 17.26 26.16 13.37
N THR A 583 18.24 26.46 14.24
CA THR A 583 19.13 25.43 14.82
C THR A 583 18.37 24.38 15.63
N PRO A 584 17.39 24.73 16.50
CA PRO A 584 16.57 23.74 17.20
C PRO A 584 15.81 22.81 16.24
N PHE A 585 15.24 23.34 15.14
CA PHE A 585 14.59 22.52 14.13
C PHE A 585 15.56 21.50 13.50
N LYS A 586 16.78 21.94 13.15
CA LYS A 586 17.80 21.06 12.57
C LYS A 586 18.26 19.96 13.54
N ILE A 587 18.32 20.23 14.83
CA ILE A 587 18.69 19.27 15.87
C ILE A 587 17.56 18.27 16.10
N ALA A 588 16.30 18.71 16.07
CA ALA A 588 15.14 17.86 16.26
C ALA A 588 14.88 16.94 15.04
N ALA A 589 15.38 17.33 13.86
CA ALA A 589 15.15 16.58 12.62
C ALA A 589 15.94 15.25 12.59
N ALA A 590 15.31 14.19 12.12
CA ALA A 590 15.96 12.89 11.88
C ALA A 590 17.09 13.01 10.84
N SER A 591 16.94 13.91 9.86
CA SER A 591 17.96 14.27 8.88
C SER A 591 17.87 15.76 8.53
N SER A 592 18.80 16.54 9.01
CA SER A 592 18.83 17.99 8.78
C SER A 592 18.93 18.35 7.28
N SER A 593 19.75 17.65 6.51
CA SER A 593 19.88 17.89 5.06
C SER A 593 18.60 17.59 4.30
N THR A 594 17.95 16.49 4.64
CA THR A 594 16.65 16.09 4.04
C THR A 594 15.55 17.08 4.42
N ALA A 595 15.52 17.55 5.69
CA ALA A 595 14.54 18.53 6.16
C ALA A 595 14.68 19.87 5.43
N ILE A 596 15.92 20.32 5.18
CA ILE A 596 16.20 21.53 4.38
C ILE A 596 15.71 21.34 2.94
N ALA A 597 15.99 20.19 2.31
CA ALA A 597 15.52 19.90 0.95
C ALA A 597 13.99 19.88 0.87
N THR A 598 13.32 19.27 1.85
CA THR A 598 11.85 19.26 1.93
C THR A 598 11.28 20.68 2.09
N GLN A 599 11.90 21.51 2.93
CA GLN A 599 11.48 22.92 3.05
C GLN A 599 11.65 23.67 1.73
N GLN A 600 12.75 23.47 1.00
CA GLN A 600 12.95 24.08 -0.32
C GLN A 600 11.90 23.65 -1.33
N GLN A 601 11.51 22.36 -1.31
CA GLN A 601 10.40 21.87 -2.13
C GLN A 601 9.07 22.54 -1.74
N LEU A 602 8.79 22.74 -0.46
CA LEU A 602 7.58 23.45 -0.01
C LEU A 602 7.58 24.94 -0.41
N ILE A 603 8.74 25.60 -0.40
CA ILE A 603 8.90 26.97 -0.91
C ILE A 603 8.62 27.01 -2.42
N ALA A 604 9.21 26.10 -3.19
CA ALA A 604 8.96 26.01 -4.63
C ALA A 604 7.49 25.69 -4.93
N PHE A 605 6.87 24.82 -4.14
CA PHE A 605 5.45 24.51 -4.23
C PHE A 605 4.57 25.74 -3.99
N HIS A 606 4.84 26.49 -2.93
CA HIS A 606 4.10 27.73 -2.64
C HIS A 606 4.28 28.78 -3.75
N THR A 607 5.49 28.92 -4.29
CA THR A 607 5.77 29.83 -5.41
C THR A 607 4.93 29.46 -6.64
N GLN A 608 4.79 28.17 -6.92
CA GLN A 608 4.02 27.68 -8.07
C GLN A 608 2.50 27.70 -7.83
N PHE A 609 2.06 27.50 -6.58
CA PHE A 609 0.66 27.41 -6.18
C PHE A 609 0.34 28.32 -4.98
N PRO A 610 0.43 29.64 -5.12
CA PRO A 610 0.30 30.56 -3.99
C PRO A 610 -1.10 30.56 -3.34
N ALA A 611 -2.12 30.11 -4.05
CA ALA A 611 -3.49 29.98 -3.54
C ALA A 611 -3.67 28.82 -2.56
N ILE A 612 -2.76 27.83 -2.55
CA ILE A 612 -2.86 26.67 -1.67
C ILE A 612 -2.33 27.04 -0.28
N LYS A 613 -3.21 27.00 0.73
CA LYS A 613 -2.80 27.21 2.12
C LYS A 613 -1.96 26.04 2.63
N ILE A 614 -0.76 26.36 3.15
CA ILE A 614 0.14 25.38 3.79
C ILE A 614 0.02 25.51 5.31
N LEU A 615 -0.30 24.40 5.96
CA LEU A 615 -0.74 24.32 7.36
C LEU A 615 0.19 23.41 8.17
N PRO A 616 1.24 23.94 8.81
CA PRO A 616 2.09 23.19 9.74
C PRO A 616 1.36 22.92 11.07
N THR A 617 1.70 21.80 11.74
CA THR A 617 1.06 21.40 13.01
C THR A 617 1.25 22.44 14.11
N HIS A 618 2.45 22.97 14.28
CA HIS A 618 2.81 23.83 15.42
C HIS A 618 2.78 25.33 15.09
N CYS A 619 2.20 25.72 13.95
CA CYS A 619 2.28 27.10 13.44
C CYS A 619 1.44 28.08 14.25
N PRO A 620 2.03 29.13 14.84
CA PRO A 620 1.30 30.12 15.60
C PRO A 620 0.31 30.92 14.75
N THR A 621 0.63 31.19 13.49
CA THR A 621 -0.28 31.87 12.55
C THR A 621 -1.55 31.03 12.32
N VAL A 622 -1.39 29.73 12.11
CA VAL A 622 -2.54 28.82 11.96
C VAL A 622 -3.34 28.75 13.25
N ALA A 623 -2.69 28.74 14.43
CA ALA A 623 -3.36 28.72 15.72
C ALA A 623 -4.24 29.97 15.92
N VAL A 624 -3.74 31.15 15.55
CA VAL A 624 -4.53 32.41 15.62
C VAL A 624 -5.70 32.39 14.63
N GLU A 625 -5.46 32.02 13.36
CA GLU A 625 -6.51 31.92 12.33
C GLU A 625 -7.65 30.96 12.73
N GLN A 626 -7.33 29.89 13.47
CA GLN A 626 -8.28 28.87 13.91
C GLN A 626 -8.79 29.10 15.34
N ASN A 627 -8.38 30.19 16.01
CA ASN A 627 -8.74 30.50 17.40
C ASN A 627 -8.43 29.36 18.39
N PHE A 628 -7.30 28.66 18.24
CA PHE A 628 -6.96 27.49 19.06
C PHE A 628 -6.82 27.82 20.54
N ASP A 629 -6.32 29.01 20.90
CA ASP A 629 -6.23 29.45 22.29
C ASP A 629 -7.61 29.50 22.95
N GLN A 630 -8.62 30.06 22.27
CA GLN A 630 -10.00 30.09 22.77
C GLN A 630 -10.62 28.71 22.83
N GLN A 631 -10.35 27.85 21.81
CA GLN A 631 -10.83 26.45 21.83
C GLN A 631 -10.30 25.67 23.02
N PHE A 632 -9.09 25.98 23.50
CA PHE A 632 -8.45 25.24 24.59
C PHE A 632 -8.79 25.78 25.99
N GLU A 633 -9.31 26.99 26.10
CA GLU A 633 -9.72 27.62 27.37
C GLU A 633 -11.18 27.28 27.77
N VAL A 634 -11.97 26.77 26.86
CA VAL A 634 -13.34 26.29 27.07
C VAL A 634 -13.35 24.80 27.39
#